data_fe19a78d06137b0621cdd92a02f5e9a5
#
_entry.id   fe19a78d06137b0621cdd92a02f5e9a5
#
_cell.length_a   1.000
_cell.length_b   1.000
_cell.length_c   1.000
_cell.angle_alpha   90.00
_cell.angle_beta   90.00
_cell.angle_gamma   90.00
#
_symmetry.space_group_name_H-M   'P 1'
#
loop_
_entity.id
_entity.type
_entity.pdbx_description
1 polymer ?
#
loop_
_entity_poly.entity_id
_entity_poly.type
_entity_poly.pdbx_seq_one_letter_code
_entity_poly.pdbx_strand_id
1 'polypeptide(L)'
;RRQRQMCIRDRFKANGIEHELKEVFYTISKKGVIRAMHFQLVKQQAKLVRCISGHVYDVIIDLRPDSPTFGKWQGFDLTGDNQKTLYIPQFFGHGYLVLEDSVVSYKCGEVFYGEGDAGISYNDPDMGIVWPFDKIGGIENMIISEKDKNLMSLKEYMEKIK
;
A
#
# COMPACT_ATOMS: atom_id res chain seq x y z
N ARG A 1 -8.78 14.72 -33.78
CA ARG A 1 -7.71 14.03 -33.01
C ARG A 1 -8.16 12.59 -32.77
N ARG A 2 -7.53 11.60 -33.40
CA ARG A 2 -7.77 10.19 -33.06
C ARG A 2 -7.24 9.96 -31.65
N GLN A 3 -8.11 9.71 -30.68
CA GLN A 3 -7.72 9.16 -29.38
C GLN A 3 -7.12 7.77 -29.67
N ARG A 4 -5.80 7.62 -29.48
CA ARG A 4 -5.18 6.30 -29.47
C ARG A 4 -5.52 5.65 -28.14
N GLN A 5 -6.48 4.74 -28.16
CA GLN A 5 -6.71 3.84 -27.04
C GLN A 5 -5.49 2.89 -26.98
N MET A 6 -4.59 3.15 -26.03
CA MET A 6 -3.47 2.26 -25.81
C MET A 6 -3.93 1.08 -24.95
N CYS A 7 -3.60 -0.12 -25.40
CA CYS A 7 -3.84 -1.32 -24.63
C CYS A 7 -3.02 -1.27 -23.31
N ILE A 8 -3.69 -1.18 -22.16
CA ILE A 8 -3.07 -1.14 -20.83
C ILE A 8 -2.22 -2.40 -20.60
N ARG A 9 -2.68 -3.55 -21.11
CA ARG A 9 -1.98 -4.84 -20.99
C ARG A 9 -0.58 -4.81 -21.60
N ASP A 10 -0.42 -4.20 -22.77
CA ASP A 10 0.89 -4.11 -23.43
C ASP A 10 1.84 -3.19 -22.67
N ARG A 11 1.32 -2.11 -22.08
CA ARG A 11 2.10 -1.23 -21.20
C ARG A 11 2.56 -1.94 -19.93
N PHE A 12 1.70 -2.75 -19.33
CA PHE A 12 2.05 -3.52 -18.14
C PHE A 12 3.18 -4.49 -18.45
N LYS A 13 3.08 -5.27 -19.53
CA LYS A 13 4.14 -6.19 -19.95
C LYS A 13 5.45 -5.47 -20.25
N ALA A 14 5.39 -4.33 -20.96
CA ALA A 14 6.57 -3.52 -21.26
C ALA A 14 7.28 -2.96 -20.02
N ASN A 15 6.59 -2.92 -18.87
CA ASN A 15 7.14 -2.49 -17.58
C ASN A 15 7.30 -3.66 -16.58
N GLY A 16 7.33 -4.91 -17.06
CA GLY A 16 7.57 -6.08 -16.22
C GLY A 16 6.39 -6.48 -15.33
N ILE A 17 5.18 -5.98 -15.60
CA ILE A 17 3.96 -6.35 -14.87
C ILE A 17 3.24 -7.44 -15.67
N GLU A 18 3.49 -8.71 -15.31
CA GLU A 18 3.02 -9.88 -16.08
C GLU A 18 1.87 -10.64 -15.41
N HIS A 19 1.59 -10.37 -14.12
CA HIS A 19 0.54 -11.09 -13.41
C HIS A 19 -0.87 -10.68 -13.87
N GLU A 20 -1.80 -11.63 -13.77
CA GLU A 20 -3.21 -11.37 -14.01
C GLU A 20 -3.83 -10.58 -12.86
N LEU A 21 -4.80 -9.74 -13.16
CA LEU A 21 -5.60 -9.05 -12.15
C LEU A 21 -6.76 -9.96 -11.75
N LYS A 22 -6.78 -10.39 -10.49
CA LYS A 22 -7.80 -11.32 -9.97
C LYS A 22 -8.85 -10.62 -9.12
N GLU A 23 -8.51 -9.50 -8.51
CA GLU A 23 -9.43 -8.75 -7.67
C GLU A 23 -9.31 -7.24 -7.92
N VAL A 24 -10.45 -6.57 -7.93
CA VAL A 24 -10.55 -5.11 -8.05
C VAL A 24 -11.50 -4.60 -6.99
N PHE A 25 -11.05 -3.64 -6.19
CA PHE A 25 -11.88 -2.96 -5.20
C PHE A 25 -11.45 -1.50 -5.02
N TYR A 26 -12.20 -0.75 -4.26
CA TYR A 26 -11.84 0.60 -3.85
C TYR A 26 -12.20 0.83 -2.38
N THR A 27 -11.53 1.79 -1.78
CA THR A 27 -11.81 2.26 -0.43
C THR A 27 -12.23 3.72 -0.47
N ILE A 28 -13.17 4.09 0.38
CA ILE A 28 -13.53 5.47 0.66
C ILE A 28 -13.07 5.77 2.08
N SER A 29 -12.25 6.79 2.26
CA SER A 29 -11.66 7.10 3.56
C SER A 29 -11.63 8.60 3.81
N LYS A 30 -11.89 8.98 5.05
CA LYS A 30 -11.82 10.36 5.52
C LYS A 30 -10.39 10.78 5.81
N LYS A 31 -10.12 12.09 5.73
CA LYS A 31 -8.86 12.69 6.19
C LYS A 31 -8.49 12.20 7.58
N GLY A 32 -7.21 11.88 7.79
CA GLY A 32 -6.67 11.34 9.03
C GLY A 32 -6.70 9.82 9.14
N VAL A 33 -7.45 9.10 8.29
CA VAL A 33 -7.43 7.63 8.30
C VAL A 33 -6.07 7.12 7.89
N ILE A 34 -5.49 6.23 8.71
CA ILE A 34 -4.29 5.45 8.38
C ILE A 34 -4.65 3.98 8.22
N ARG A 35 -4.07 3.33 7.22
CA ARG A 35 -4.14 1.88 6.97
C ARG A 35 -2.73 1.40 6.70
N ALA A 36 -2.12 0.69 7.63
CA ALA A 36 -0.69 0.35 7.52
C ALA A 36 -0.28 -0.77 8.47
N MET A 37 0.75 -1.49 8.13
CA MET A 37 1.30 -1.83 6.82
C MET A 37 0.81 -3.22 6.48
N HIS A 38 -0.02 -3.39 5.46
CA HIS A 38 -0.72 -4.64 5.18
C HIS A 38 -0.05 -5.46 4.07
N PHE A 39 -0.05 -6.77 4.24
CA PHE A 39 0.40 -7.76 3.27
C PHE A 39 -0.28 -9.11 3.54
N GLN A 40 -0.09 -10.08 2.65
CA GLN A 40 -0.49 -11.47 2.90
C GLN A 40 0.75 -12.35 3.07
N LEU A 41 0.77 -13.19 4.11
CA LEU A 41 1.86 -14.17 4.35
C LEU A 41 1.83 -15.29 3.33
N VAL A 42 0.63 -15.68 2.90
CA VAL A 42 0.38 -16.66 1.84
C VAL A 42 -0.48 -16.04 0.76
N LYS A 43 -0.44 -16.53 -0.47
CA LYS A 43 -1.14 -15.94 -1.62
C LYS A 43 -0.78 -14.47 -1.81
N GLN A 44 0.51 -14.20 -1.86
CA GLN A 44 1.06 -12.84 -1.96
C GLN A 44 0.41 -12.03 -3.08
N GLN A 45 -0.01 -10.83 -2.77
CA GLN A 45 -0.64 -9.93 -3.73
C GLN A 45 0.35 -8.90 -4.25
N ALA A 46 0.58 -8.86 -5.56
CA ALA A 46 1.04 -7.63 -6.18
C ALA A 46 -0.16 -6.70 -6.37
N LYS A 47 0.04 -5.40 -6.25
CA LYS A 47 -1.05 -4.41 -6.28
C LYS A 47 -0.74 -3.28 -7.25
N LEU A 48 -1.77 -2.78 -7.94
CA LEU A 48 -1.76 -1.48 -8.60
C LEU A 48 -2.70 -0.59 -7.80
N VAL A 49 -2.15 0.47 -7.21
CA VAL A 49 -2.85 1.40 -6.33
C VAL A 49 -2.94 2.77 -6.98
N ARG A 50 -4.10 3.38 -6.98
CA ARG A 50 -4.33 4.72 -7.52
C ARG A 50 -5.33 5.49 -6.67
N CYS A 51 -4.99 6.72 -6.31
CA CYS A 51 -5.94 7.68 -5.77
C CYS A 51 -6.80 8.22 -6.93
N ILE A 52 -8.12 7.98 -6.85
CA ILE A 52 -9.10 8.42 -7.86
C ILE A 52 -9.52 9.85 -7.59
N SER A 53 -9.71 10.19 -6.30
CA SER A 53 -10.03 11.55 -5.82
C SER A 53 -9.43 11.76 -4.44
N GLY A 54 -9.13 13.01 -4.10
CA GLY A 54 -8.48 13.38 -2.85
C GLY A 54 -6.96 13.19 -2.89
N HIS A 55 -6.35 13.00 -1.72
CA HIS A 55 -4.90 12.92 -1.56
C HIS A 55 -4.53 11.89 -0.47
N VAL A 56 -3.68 10.94 -0.78
CA VAL A 56 -3.09 10.01 0.18
C VAL A 56 -1.57 10.05 0.09
N TYR A 57 -0.90 9.94 1.24
CA TYR A 57 0.52 9.62 1.31
C TYR A 57 0.66 8.11 1.43
N ASP A 58 1.06 7.48 0.34
CA ASP A 58 1.15 6.04 0.18
C ASP A 58 2.57 5.57 0.48
N VAL A 59 2.71 4.49 1.23
CA VAL A 59 4.00 3.95 1.69
C VAL A 59 4.11 2.47 1.37
N ILE A 60 5.25 2.09 0.82
CA ILE A 60 5.63 0.69 0.61
C ILE A 60 6.90 0.38 1.39
N ILE A 61 7.00 -0.86 1.86
CA ILE A 61 8.21 -1.38 2.53
C ILE A 61 8.59 -2.73 1.94
N ASP A 62 9.87 -2.92 1.67
CA ASP A 62 10.39 -4.21 1.19
C ASP A 62 10.47 -5.22 2.34
N LEU A 63 9.73 -6.31 2.23
CA LEU A 63 9.67 -7.39 3.23
C LEU A 63 10.27 -8.71 2.71
N ARG A 64 11.03 -8.69 1.61
CA ARG A 64 11.73 -9.85 1.07
C ARG A 64 12.97 -10.16 1.89
N PRO A 65 13.07 -11.33 2.55
CA PRO A 65 14.14 -11.61 3.52
C PRO A 65 15.56 -11.47 2.96
N ASP A 66 15.75 -11.89 1.70
CA ASP A 66 17.06 -11.91 1.03
C ASP A 66 17.33 -10.64 0.20
N SER A 67 16.48 -9.63 0.32
CA SER A 67 16.64 -8.39 -0.42
C SER A 67 17.67 -7.46 0.22
N PRO A 68 18.56 -6.84 -0.55
CA PRO A 68 19.47 -5.82 -0.03
C PRO A 68 18.75 -4.56 0.48
N THR A 69 17.46 -4.43 0.15
CA THR A 69 16.57 -3.35 0.58
C THR A 69 15.53 -3.80 1.61
N PHE A 70 15.70 -5.00 2.22
CA PHE A 70 14.83 -5.45 3.30
C PHE A 70 14.65 -4.38 4.39
N GLY A 71 13.43 -4.12 4.80
CA GLY A 71 13.09 -3.10 5.79
C GLY A 71 13.22 -1.64 5.31
N LYS A 72 13.61 -1.41 4.05
CA LYS A 72 13.59 -0.05 3.47
C LYS A 72 12.21 0.28 2.95
N TRP A 73 11.80 1.51 3.21
CA TRP A 73 10.51 2.03 2.78
C TRP A 73 10.64 3.24 1.85
N GLN A 74 9.59 3.52 1.11
CA GLN A 74 9.46 4.71 0.28
C GLN A 74 8.02 5.22 0.30
N GLY A 75 7.87 6.56 0.39
CA GLY A 75 6.59 7.24 0.38
C GLY A 75 6.31 7.95 -0.95
N PHE A 76 5.04 8.04 -1.30
CA PHE A 76 4.55 8.63 -2.55
C PHE A 76 3.29 9.45 -2.29
N ASP A 77 3.23 10.67 -2.82
CA ASP A 77 1.98 11.40 -2.92
C ASP A 77 1.17 10.88 -4.11
N LEU A 78 -0.01 10.31 -3.83
CA LEU A 78 -0.99 9.90 -4.82
C LEU A 78 -2.22 10.80 -4.69
N THR A 79 -2.58 11.48 -5.77
CA THR A 79 -3.73 12.39 -5.82
C THR A 79 -4.62 12.12 -7.03
N GLY A 80 -5.88 12.53 -6.96
CA GLY A 80 -6.78 12.51 -8.11
C GLY A 80 -6.20 13.27 -9.32
N ASP A 81 -5.48 14.37 -9.07
CA ASP A 81 -4.93 15.25 -10.10
C ASP A 81 -3.67 14.70 -10.75
N ASN A 82 -2.73 14.13 -9.96
CA ASN A 82 -1.47 13.62 -10.51
C ASN A 82 -1.63 12.32 -11.29
N GLN A 83 -2.75 11.63 -11.10
CA GLN A 83 -3.14 10.40 -11.80
C GLN A 83 -2.09 9.29 -11.77
N LYS A 84 -1.14 9.33 -10.84
CA LYS A 84 -0.13 8.29 -10.67
C LYS A 84 -0.78 6.98 -10.26
N THR A 85 -0.23 5.89 -10.77
CA THR A 85 -0.55 4.54 -10.31
C THR A 85 0.72 3.92 -9.79
N LEU A 86 0.70 3.48 -8.53
CA LEU A 86 1.82 2.79 -7.90
C LEU A 86 1.68 1.29 -8.14
N TYR A 87 2.74 0.67 -8.67
CA TYR A 87 2.86 -0.78 -8.70
C TYR A 87 3.64 -1.25 -7.48
N ILE A 88 3.03 -2.13 -6.72
CA ILE A 88 3.59 -2.72 -5.51
C ILE A 88 3.80 -4.21 -5.80
N PRO A 89 5.06 -4.69 -5.85
CA PRO A 89 5.35 -6.10 -6.07
C PRO A 89 4.84 -6.99 -4.92
N GLN A 90 4.84 -8.31 -5.14
CA GLN A 90 4.67 -9.28 -4.06
C GLN A 90 5.77 -9.11 -3.00
N PHE A 91 5.47 -9.50 -1.77
CA PHE A 91 6.38 -9.40 -0.61
C PHE A 91 6.72 -7.96 -0.19
N PHE A 92 5.91 -7.01 -0.57
CA PHE A 92 5.96 -5.65 -0.02
C PHE A 92 4.80 -5.42 0.94
N GLY A 93 5.10 -4.79 2.08
CA GLY A 93 4.07 -4.21 2.95
C GLY A 93 3.59 -2.88 2.33
N HIS A 94 2.32 -2.57 2.49
CA HIS A 94 1.66 -1.42 1.91
C HIS A 94 0.75 -0.74 2.93
N GLY A 95 0.80 0.58 2.95
CA GLY A 95 -0.09 1.40 3.76
C GLY A 95 -0.20 2.82 3.24
N TYR A 96 -1.14 3.58 3.76
CA TYR A 96 -1.26 5.00 3.44
C TYR A 96 -1.92 5.80 4.55
N LEU A 97 -1.59 7.09 4.60
CA LEU A 97 -2.26 8.10 5.41
C LEU A 97 -3.10 8.98 4.48
N VAL A 98 -4.36 9.18 4.82
CA VAL A 98 -5.32 10.00 4.08
C VAL A 98 -5.13 11.46 4.45
N LEU A 99 -4.65 12.27 3.51
CA LEU A 99 -4.40 13.70 3.70
C LEU A 99 -5.61 14.56 3.36
N GLU A 100 -6.47 14.07 2.44
CA GLU A 100 -7.77 14.62 2.09
C GLU A 100 -8.77 13.49 1.89
N ASP A 101 -10.07 13.71 2.09
CA ASP A 101 -11.10 12.70 1.84
C ASP A 101 -10.88 12.04 0.48
N SER A 102 -10.68 10.73 0.46
CA SER A 102 -10.13 10.05 -0.71
C SER A 102 -10.88 8.79 -1.11
N VAL A 103 -10.86 8.53 -2.42
CA VAL A 103 -11.21 7.25 -3.02
C VAL A 103 -9.95 6.62 -3.60
N VAL A 104 -9.55 5.47 -3.07
CA VAL A 104 -8.36 4.74 -3.51
C VAL A 104 -8.78 3.42 -4.16
N SER A 105 -8.34 3.20 -5.40
CA SER A 105 -8.62 1.99 -6.19
C SER A 105 -7.43 1.03 -6.15
N TYR A 106 -7.76 -0.24 -6.04
CA TYR A 106 -6.82 -1.36 -6.02
C TYR A 106 -7.12 -2.33 -7.16
N LYS A 107 -6.07 -2.82 -7.79
CA LYS A 107 -6.12 -3.97 -8.70
C LYS A 107 -5.06 -4.95 -8.23
N CYS A 108 -5.49 -6.12 -7.77
CA CYS A 108 -4.64 -7.11 -7.11
C CYS A 108 -4.40 -8.32 -7.99
N GLY A 109 -3.17 -8.83 -7.98
CA GLY A 109 -2.77 -10.03 -8.70
C GLY A 109 -3.19 -11.34 -8.04
N GLU A 110 -3.75 -11.27 -6.83
CA GLU A 110 -4.35 -12.40 -6.12
C GLU A 110 -5.59 -11.93 -5.34
N VAL A 111 -6.51 -12.84 -5.03
CA VAL A 111 -7.69 -12.55 -4.21
C VAL A 111 -7.30 -12.37 -2.74
N PHE A 112 -8.12 -11.61 -2.01
CA PHE A 112 -7.95 -11.48 -0.57
C PHE A 112 -8.12 -12.84 0.11
N TYR A 113 -7.16 -13.17 0.99
CA TYR A 113 -7.16 -14.41 1.76
C TYR A 113 -7.02 -14.09 3.25
N GLY A 114 -8.13 -14.11 3.97
CA GLY A 114 -8.21 -13.65 5.35
C GLY A 114 -7.30 -14.38 6.34
N GLU A 115 -7.06 -15.68 6.15
CA GLU A 115 -6.15 -16.48 7.00
C GLU A 115 -4.66 -16.10 6.79
N GLY A 116 -4.33 -15.53 5.64
CA GLY A 116 -3.00 -15.04 5.33
C GLY A 116 -2.82 -13.53 5.56
N ASP A 117 -3.89 -12.83 5.93
CA ASP A 117 -3.86 -11.39 6.14
C ASP A 117 -3.01 -11.03 7.37
N ALA A 118 -2.03 -10.17 7.16
CA ALA A 118 -1.05 -9.76 8.16
C ALA A 118 -0.65 -8.30 7.97
N GLY A 119 0.06 -7.78 8.93
CA GLY A 119 0.58 -6.42 8.84
C GLY A 119 1.59 -6.11 9.93
N ILE A 120 2.35 -5.05 9.71
CA ILE A 120 3.30 -4.50 10.67
C ILE A 120 2.79 -3.14 11.11
N SER A 121 2.96 -2.82 12.40
CA SER A 121 2.49 -1.57 12.99
C SER A 121 3.09 -0.36 12.28
N TYR A 122 2.24 0.62 11.95
CA TYR A 122 2.63 1.85 11.23
C TYR A 122 3.77 2.63 11.89
N ASN A 123 3.92 2.51 13.21
CA ASN A 123 4.89 3.23 14.04
C ASN A 123 6.02 2.32 14.57
N ASP A 124 6.21 1.16 13.95
CA ASP A 124 7.30 0.26 14.34
C ASP A 124 8.65 0.98 14.22
N PRO A 125 9.46 1.03 15.31
CA PRO A 125 10.71 1.78 15.35
C PRO A 125 11.78 1.23 14.41
N ASP A 126 11.75 -0.07 14.11
CA ASP A 126 12.73 -0.70 13.24
C ASP A 126 12.48 -0.38 11.76
N MET A 127 11.25 0.00 11.41
CA MET A 127 10.92 0.52 10.08
C MET A 127 11.27 2.01 9.95
N GLY A 128 11.07 2.81 10.99
CA GLY A 128 11.37 4.23 10.99
C GLY A 128 10.60 5.04 9.94
N ILE A 129 9.36 4.64 9.62
CA ILE A 129 8.52 5.35 8.64
C ILE A 129 8.15 6.73 9.16
N VAL A 130 8.42 7.75 8.34
CA VAL A 130 8.03 9.14 8.63
C VAL A 130 6.72 9.45 7.95
N TRP A 131 5.65 9.50 8.74
CA TRP A 131 4.32 9.87 8.27
C TRP A 131 4.12 11.38 8.37
N PRO A 132 3.53 12.03 7.36
CA PRO A 132 3.31 13.48 7.35
C PRO A 132 2.07 13.88 8.19
N PHE A 133 2.10 13.60 9.51
CA PHE A 133 0.98 13.92 10.40
C PHE A 133 0.72 15.42 10.52
N ASP A 134 1.70 16.26 10.24
CA ASP A 134 1.54 17.72 10.13
C ASP A 134 0.48 18.10 9.10
N LYS A 135 0.37 17.37 8.00
CA LYS A 135 -0.62 17.64 6.94
C LYS A 135 -2.07 17.32 7.35
N ILE A 136 -2.26 16.56 8.40
CA ILE A 136 -3.59 16.30 8.97
C ILE A 136 -3.86 17.12 10.23
N GLY A 137 -2.92 17.98 10.63
CA GLY A 137 -3.02 18.85 11.81
C GLY A 137 -2.51 18.21 13.09
N GLY A 138 -1.70 17.15 13.02
CA GLY A 138 -1.08 16.44 14.13
C GLY A 138 -1.50 14.99 14.24
N ILE A 139 -0.72 14.18 14.96
CA ILE A 139 -0.98 12.75 15.16
C ILE A 139 -2.28 12.50 15.94
N GLU A 140 -2.74 13.45 16.72
CA GLU A 140 -3.99 13.40 17.47
C GLU A 140 -5.24 13.35 16.58
N ASN A 141 -5.10 13.76 15.32
CA ASN A 141 -6.16 13.68 14.31
C ASN A 141 -6.13 12.38 13.50
N MET A 142 -5.23 11.46 13.85
CA MET A 142 -5.15 10.16 13.19
C MET A 142 -6.32 9.27 13.58
N ILE A 143 -6.91 8.63 12.57
CA ILE A 143 -7.99 7.65 12.72
C ILE A 143 -7.43 6.28 12.33
N ILE A 144 -7.35 5.37 13.28
CA ILE A 144 -6.80 4.03 13.09
C ILE A 144 -7.79 2.96 13.59
N SER A 145 -7.89 1.85 12.86
CA SER A 145 -8.75 0.72 13.26
C SER A 145 -8.17 -0.05 14.45
N GLU A 146 -9.00 -0.71 15.24
CA GLU A 146 -8.54 -1.58 16.33
C GLU A 146 -7.66 -2.72 15.82
N LYS A 147 -7.93 -3.22 14.61
CA LYS A 147 -7.08 -4.20 13.95
C LYS A 147 -5.66 -3.65 13.71
N ASP A 148 -5.55 -2.45 13.16
CA ASP A 148 -4.26 -1.85 12.79
C ASP A 148 -3.43 -1.42 14.02
N LYS A 149 -4.08 -1.15 15.15
CA LYS A 149 -3.40 -0.89 16.43
C LYS A 149 -2.67 -2.12 16.97
N ASN A 150 -3.15 -3.31 16.63
CA ASN A 150 -2.67 -4.60 17.15
C ASN A 150 -1.86 -5.40 16.12
N LEU A 151 -1.32 -4.74 15.11
CA LEU A 151 -0.44 -5.37 14.15
C LEU A 151 0.92 -5.72 14.78
N MET A 152 1.58 -6.73 14.21
CA MET A 152 2.87 -7.20 14.71
C MET A 152 3.99 -6.17 14.51
N SER A 153 5.12 -6.37 15.17
CA SER A 153 6.37 -5.66 14.90
C SER A 153 7.11 -6.27 13.70
N LEU A 154 8.06 -5.52 13.13
CA LEU A 154 8.98 -6.04 12.10
C LEU A 154 9.79 -7.24 12.64
N LYS A 155 10.19 -7.19 13.91
CA LYS A 155 10.92 -8.27 14.57
C LYS A 155 10.09 -9.56 14.65
N GLU A 156 8.82 -9.48 15.06
CA GLU A 156 7.91 -10.62 15.09
C GLU A 156 7.65 -11.18 13.68
N TYR A 157 7.56 -10.30 12.67
CA TYR A 157 7.50 -10.74 11.27
C TYR A 157 8.73 -11.56 10.88
N MET A 158 9.94 -11.09 11.21
CA MET A 158 11.19 -11.80 10.91
C MET A 158 11.26 -13.17 11.58
N GLU A 159 10.70 -13.32 12.76
CA GLU A 159 10.63 -14.61 13.47
C GLU A 159 9.68 -15.59 12.80
N LYS A 160 8.60 -15.10 12.17
CA LYS A 160 7.60 -15.92 11.46
C LYS A 160 8.05 -16.42 10.10
N ILE A 161 8.99 -15.75 9.46
CA ILE A 161 9.46 -16.10 8.10
C ILE A 161 10.77 -16.91 8.09
N LYS A 162 11.34 -17.17 9.26
CA LYS A 162 12.48 -18.09 9.44
C LYS A 162 12.03 -19.56 9.37
#